data_f5753b8d4c3462bbfad6fc821667573a
#
_entry.id   f5753b8d4c3462bbfad6fc821667573a
#
_cell.length_a   1.000
_cell.length_b   1.000
_cell.length_c   1.000
_cell.angle_alpha   90.00
_cell.angle_beta   90.00
_cell.angle_gamma   90.00
#
_symmetry.space_group_name_H-M   'P 1'
#
loop_
_entity.id
_entity.type
_entity.pdbx_description
1 polymer ?
#
loop_
_entity_poly.entity_id
_entity_poly.type
_entity_poly.pdbx_seq_one_letter_code
_entity_poly.pdbx_strand_id
1 'polypeptide(L)'
;MTNHEQAIKKAKFADMKFQVGQRVQLILESAGAHKQYTSVIGWVENEFLMLRVPQEDGWIVHLREGMNVEVRLFSGLSIFTFKSCINTLLLNPRNYMLMSFPEDIFENPMRAHLRVRTSLPVEILNSSLVGHNLGEFHLHDISGGGTSVVGPHKLGEVDSSVKLRLRFDLQSTGKSEDAEMTGTIQNVELVHRANQSDSQPEYQHGIRFHEPDARIVLLVHELKERTD
;
A
#
# COMPACT_ATOMS: atom_id res chain seq x y z
N MET A 1 -17.30 -9.61 -14.85
CA MET A 1 -17.47 -8.34 -14.11
C MET A 1 -18.32 -8.63 -12.88
N THR A 2 -17.71 -8.92 -11.77
CA THR A 2 -18.34 -8.93 -10.45
C THR A 2 -17.39 -8.21 -9.52
N ASN A 3 -17.53 -6.86 -9.50
CA ASN A 3 -17.02 -6.09 -8.39
C ASN A 3 -17.75 -6.60 -7.15
N HIS A 4 -17.08 -7.39 -6.32
CA HIS A 4 -17.47 -7.53 -4.93
C HIS A 4 -17.16 -6.18 -4.27
N GLU A 5 -18.10 -5.24 -4.34
CA GLU A 5 -18.17 -4.14 -3.38
C GLU A 5 -18.38 -4.79 -2.01
N GLN A 6 -17.27 -5.03 -1.32
CA GLN A 6 -17.34 -5.43 0.07
C GLN A 6 -17.93 -4.23 0.82
N ALA A 7 -19.10 -4.44 1.44
CA ALA A 7 -19.81 -3.37 2.10
C ALA A 7 -18.98 -2.73 3.20
N ILE A 8 -18.99 -1.40 3.27
CA ILE A 8 -18.42 -0.63 4.37
C ILE A 8 -19.11 -1.08 5.66
N LYS A 9 -18.34 -1.45 6.67
CA LYS A 9 -18.85 -1.91 7.95
C LYS A 9 -18.32 -1.05 9.10
N LYS A 10 -19.09 -0.98 10.19
CA LYS A 10 -18.64 -0.34 11.42
C LYS A 10 -17.57 -1.21 12.08
N ALA A 11 -16.49 -0.59 12.55
CA ALA A 11 -15.34 -1.24 13.16
C ALA A 11 -15.07 -0.66 14.56
N LYS A 12 -14.29 -1.39 15.37
CA LYS A 12 -13.79 -0.93 16.66
C LYS A 12 -12.38 -0.33 16.50
N PHE A 13 -11.96 0.47 17.45
CA PHE A 13 -10.61 1.06 17.46
C PHE A 13 -9.51 -0.03 17.41
N ALA A 14 -9.68 -1.12 18.14
CA ALA A 14 -8.75 -2.24 18.16
C ALA A 14 -8.56 -2.92 16.79
N ASP A 15 -9.60 -2.92 15.95
CA ASP A 15 -9.55 -3.54 14.61
C ASP A 15 -8.56 -2.81 13.68
N MET A 16 -8.33 -1.52 13.92
CA MET A 16 -7.39 -0.70 13.14
C MET A 16 -5.94 -1.11 13.35
N LYS A 17 -5.60 -1.79 14.46
CA LYS A 17 -4.21 -2.11 14.86
C LYS A 17 -3.32 -0.87 14.80
N PHE A 18 -3.81 0.21 15.39
CA PHE A 18 -3.17 1.52 15.37
C PHE A 18 -1.78 1.44 16.00
N GLN A 19 -0.77 2.04 15.38
CA GLN A 19 0.61 1.97 15.84
C GLN A 19 1.28 3.34 15.84
N VAL A 20 2.17 3.58 16.80
CA VAL A 20 3.02 4.78 16.82
C VAL A 20 3.92 4.78 15.59
N GLY A 21 4.05 5.94 14.93
CA GLY A 21 4.78 6.08 13.69
C GLY A 21 3.97 5.73 12.43
N GLN A 22 2.81 5.10 12.56
CA GLN A 22 1.97 4.74 11.42
C GLN A 22 1.52 5.97 10.65
N ARG A 23 1.61 5.90 9.31
CA ARG A 23 1.18 6.97 8.42
C ARG A 23 -0.34 6.97 8.28
N VAL A 24 -0.94 8.15 8.41
CA VAL A 24 -2.37 8.39 8.20
C VAL A 24 -2.57 9.52 7.21
N GLN A 25 -3.71 9.50 6.51
CA GLN A 25 -4.13 10.58 5.62
C GLN A 25 -5.22 11.39 6.32
N LEU A 26 -5.06 12.70 6.30
CA LEU A 26 -6.07 13.66 6.73
C LEU A 26 -6.76 14.26 5.52
N ILE A 27 -8.07 14.33 5.53
CA ILE A 27 -8.86 15.05 4.55
C ILE A 27 -9.50 16.24 5.27
N LEU A 28 -9.05 17.43 4.87
CA LEU A 28 -9.53 18.67 5.44
C LEU A 28 -10.85 19.07 4.76
N GLU A 29 -11.89 19.33 5.55
CA GLU A 29 -13.22 19.71 5.04
C GLU A 29 -13.27 21.15 4.44
N SER A 30 -12.16 21.90 4.47
CA SER A 30 -12.06 23.20 3.81
C SER A 30 -12.07 23.10 2.29
N ALA A 31 -12.52 24.13 1.62
CA ALA A 31 -12.75 24.21 0.16
C ALA A 31 -11.68 23.49 -0.67
N GLY A 32 -12.00 22.30 -1.22
CA GLY A 32 -11.13 21.53 -2.10
C GLY A 32 -10.69 20.18 -1.59
N ALA A 33 -11.12 19.70 -0.42
CA ALA A 33 -10.79 18.37 0.14
C ALA A 33 -9.29 18.03 0.03
N HIS A 34 -8.41 18.93 0.52
CA HIS A 34 -6.97 18.74 0.49
C HIS A 34 -6.57 17.53 1.32
N LYS A 35 -5.80 16.63 0.69
CA LYS A 35 -5.25 15.42 1.30
C LYS A 35 -3.89 15.73 1.89
N GLN A 36 -3.73 15.53 3.18
CA GLN A 36 -2.46 15.67 3.88
C GLN A 36 -2.04 14.35 4.50
N TYR A 37 -0.74 14.10 4.60
CA TYR A 37 -0.22 12.91 5.24
C TYR A 37 0.51 13.27 6.52
N THR A 38 0.28 12.48 7.55
CA THR A 38 0.96 12.65 8.83
C THR A 38 1.20 11.30 9.50
N SER A 39 1.72 11.30 10.72
CA SER A 39 2.00 10.09 11.50
C SER A 39 1.41 10.15 12.89
N VAL A 40 1.06 8.98 13.39
CA VAL A 40 0.60 8.74 14.75
C VAL A 40 1.74 8.93 15.73
N ILE A 41 1.50 9.69 16.80
CA ILE A 41 2.44 9.87 17.91
C ILE A 41 2.01 9.02 19.10
N GLY A 42 0.69 8.90 19.34
CA GLY A 42 0.11 8.14 20.43
C GLY A 42 -1.38 8.39 20.57
N TRP A 43 -1.97 7.78 21.57
CA TRP A 43 -3.39 7.97 21.94
C TRP A 43 -3.63 7.55 23.38
N VAL A 44 -4.73 8.05 23.93
CA VAL A 44 -5.37 7.49 25.11
C VAL A 44 -6.78 7.10 24.69
N GLU A 45 -7.11 5.81 24.85
CA GLU A 45 -8.37 5.26 24.37
C GLU A 45 -9.56 5.97 25.03
N ASN A 46 -10.55 6.34 24.22
CA ASN A 46 -11.73 7.12 24.59
C ASN A 46 -11.46 8.56 25.08
N GLU A 47 -10.22 9.05 24.98
CA GLU A 47 -9.88 10.42 25.36
C GLU A 47 -9.40 11.23 24.15
N PHE A 48 -8.26 10.87 23.58
CA PHE A 48 -7.68 11.62 22.46
C PHE A 48 -6.77 10.77 21.56
N LEU A 49 -6.55 11.30 20.35
CA LEU A 49 -5.44 10.90 19.45
C LEU A 49 -4.41 12.01 19.41
N MET A 50 -3.12 11.66 19.32
CA MET A 50 -2.03 12.60 19.08
C MET A 50 -1.37 12.25 17.74
N LEU A 51 -1.39 13.19 16.81
CA LEU A 51 -0.74 13.09 15.52
C LEU A 51 0.32 14.19 15.39
N ARG A 52 1.28 13.99 14.49
CA ARG A 52 2.18 15.07 14.05
C ARG A 52 1.39 16.08 13.22
N VAL A 53 1.70 17.37 13.34
CA VAL A 53 1.13 18.36 12.41
C VAL A 53 1.73 18.12 11.01
N PRO A 54 0.90 17.97 9.95
CA PRO A 54 1.42 17.74 8.60
C PRO A 54 2.24 18.94 8.09
N GLN A 55 3.21 18.62 7.24
CA GLN A 55 4.06 19.60 6.59
C GLN A 55 4.05 19.37 5.08
N GLU A 56 4.03 20.45 4.32
CA GLU A 56 4.12 20.47 2.86
C GLU A 56 5.27 21.41 2.48
N ASP A 57 6.23 20.92 1.71
CA ASP A 57 7.46 21.66 1.31
C ASP A 57 8.23 22.30 2.49
N GLY A 58 8.22 21.62 3.64
CA GLY A 58 8.88 22.09 4.87
C GLY A 58 8.06 23.08 5.70
N TRP A 59 6.89 23.49 5.23
CA TRP A 59 6.00 24.41 5.94
C TRP A 59 4.87 23.67 6.62
N ILE A 60 4.47 24.14 7.82
CA ILE A 60 3.32 23.60 8.55
C ILE A 60 2.05 23.90 7.76
N VAL A 61 1.24 22.87 7.50
CA VAL A 61 -0.09 23.04 6.90
C VAL A 61 -0.96 23.87 7.84
N HIS A 62 -1.69 24.85 7.26
CA HIS A 62 -2.56 25.73 8.04
C HIS A 62 -3.76 24.96 8.61
N LEU A 63 -3.67 24.60 9.89
CA LEU A 63 -4.72 23.96 10.67
C LEU A 63 -5.19 24.90 11.78
N ARG A 64 -6.42 24.70 12.25
CA ARG A 64 -7.01 25.45 13.38
C ARG A 64 -7.66 24.52 14.38
N GLU A 65 -7.61 24.89 15.63
CA GLU A 65 -8.42 24.25 16.68
C GLU A 65 -9.91 24.38 16.36
N GLY A 66 -10.68 23.35 16.67
CA GLY A 66 -12.09 23.22 16.29
C GLY A 66 -12.33 22.74 14.86
N MET A 67 -11.29 22.51 14.05
CA MET A 67 -11.46 22.01 12.68
C MET A 67 -11.81 20.51 12.68
N ASN A 68 -12.87 20.16 11.97
CA ASN A 68 -13.20 18.77 11.69
C ASN A 68 -12.37 18.24 10.53
N VAL A 69 -11.88 17.03 10.67
CA VAL A 69 -11.09 16.32 9.69
C VAL A 69 -11.55 14.87 9.57
N GLU A 70 -11.48 14.33 8.36
CA GLU A 70 -11.61 12.89 8.16
C GLU A 70 -10.23 12.28 8.16
N VAL A 71 -10.04 11.23 8.97
CA VAL A 71 -8.80 10.48 9.07
C VAL A 71 -8.96 9.15 8.34
N ARG A 72 -8.02 8.83 7.47
CA ARG A 72 -7.94 7.53 6.78
C ARG A 72 -6.68 6.80 7.14
N LEU A 73 -6.83 5.57 7.58
CA LEU A 73 -5.76 4.65 7.92
C LEU A 73 -5.75 3.48 6.95
N PHE A 74 -4.59 3.18 6.36
CA PHE A 74 -4.39 2.03 5.49
C PHE A 74 -3.78 0.87 6.30
N SER A 75 -4.50 -0.23 6.45
CA SER A 75 -4.07 -1.40 7.21
C SER A 75 -3.51 -2.54 6.33
N GLY A 76 -3.20 -2.25 5.08
CA GLY A 76 -2.76 -3.26 4.11
C GLY A 76 -3.90 -3.97 3.37
N LEU A 77 -4.98 -4.36 4.07
CA LEU A 77 -6.17 -5.00 3.48
C LEU A 77 -7.35 -4.04 3.36
N SER A 78 -7.49 -3.14 4.34
CA SER A 78 -8.65 -2.25 4.48
C SER A 78 -8.21 -0.80 4.64
N ILE A 79 -9.13 0.10 4.32
CA ILE A 79 -9.06 1.51 4.71
C ILE A 79 -10.03 1.71 5.86
N PHE A 80 -9.51 2.14 7.01
CA PHE A 80 -10.32 2.62 8.10
C PHE A 80 -10.51 4.13 7.96
N THR A 81 -11.74 4.58 8.11
CA THR A 81 -12.11 5.99 7.99
C THR A 81 -12.91 6.41 9.23
N PHE A 82 -12.54 7.55 9.81
CA PHE A 82 -13.29 8.15 10.91
C PHE A 82 -13.18 9.67 10.88
N LYS A 83 -14.14 10.34 11.51
CA LYS A 83 -14.12 11.78 11.72
C LYS A 83 -13.55 12.09 13.11
N SER A 84 -12.82 13.20 13.20
CA SER A 84 -12.26 13.70 14.44
C SER A 84 -12.12 15.22 14.38
N CYS A 85 -12.09 15.88 15.54
CA CYS A 85 -11.89 17.32 15.67
C CYS A 85 -10.48 17.61 16.20
N ILE A 86 -9.82 18.62 15.65
CA ILE A 86 -8.55 19.12 16.19
C ILE A 86 -8.86 19.93 17.46
N ASN A 87 -8.52 19.40 18.63
CA ASN A 87 -8.80 20.06 19.91
C ASN A 87 -7.71 21.06 20.26
N THR A 88 -6.43 20.70 20.01
CA THR A 88 -5.29 21.54 20.40
C THR A 88 -4.13 21.39 19.42
N LEU A 89 -3.46 22.50 19.10
CA LEU A 89 -2.24 22.54 18.32
C LEU A 89 -1.05 22.88 19.21
N LEU A 90 -0.13 21.93 19.35
CA LEU A 90 1.12 22.07 20.10
C LEU A 90 2.27 22.32 19.13
N LEU A 91 2.54 23.60 18.82
CA LEU A 91 3.55 23.97 17.82
C LEU A 91 4.95 24.16 18.43
N ASN A 92 5.07 24.16 19.76
CA ASN A 92 6.34 24.30 20.48
C ASN A 92 6.39 23.32 21.67
N PRO A 93 7.47 22.55 21.91
CA PRO A 93 8.73 22.47 21.14
C PRO A 93 8.67 21.56 19.90
N ARG A 94 7.58 20.89 19.68
CA ARG A 94 7.34 19.97 18.56
C ARG A 94 5.96 20.23 17.96
N ASN A 95 5.83 19.94 16.68
CA ASN A 95 4.59 20.15 15.92
C ASN A 95 3.65 18.94 16.07
N TYR A 96 2.83 18.94 17.11
CA TYR A 96 1.83 17.93 17.41
C TYR A 96 0.43 18.53 17.41
N MET A 97 -0.57 17.70 17.18
CA MET A 97 -1.98 18.04 17.36
C MET A 97 -2.68 16.96 18.18
N LEU A 98 -3.49 17.40 19.11
CA LEU A 98 -4.43 16.57 19.86
C LEU A 98 -5.78 16.63 19.15
N MET A 99 -6.36 15.47 18.95
CA MET A 99 -7.64 15.31 18.27
C MET A 99 -8.59 14.52 19.15
N SER A 100 -9.89 14.75 18.98
CA SER A 100 -10.90 13.94 19.65
C SER A 100 -10.73 12.46 19.31
N PHE A 101 -11.02 11.58 20.27
CA PHE A 101 -11.06 10.15 20.02
C PHE A 101 -12.23 9.82 19.07
N PRO A 102 -12.08 8.92 18.10
CA PRO A 102 -13.13 8.62 17.14
C PRO A 102 -14.30 7.87 17.78
N GLU A 103 -15.52 8.32 17.53
CA GLU A 103 -16.75 7.65 18.00
C GLU A 103 -17.20 6.57 17.01
N ASP A 104 -17.17 6.89 15.70
CA ASP A 104 -17.57 6.01 14.63
C ASP A 104 -16.40 5.76 13.69
N ILE A 105 -16.04 4.48 13.57
CA ILE A 105 -14.98 4.01 12.68
C ILE A 105 -15.61 3.09 11.64
N PHE A 106 -15.29 3.34 10.37
CA PHE A 106 -15.75 2.55 9.25
C PHE A 106 -14.58 1.84 8.59
N GLU A 107 -14.74 0.54 8.35
CA GLU A 107 -13.79 -0.26 7.59
C GLU A 107 -14.32 -0.48 6.17
N ASN A 108 -13.50 -0.11 5.18
CA ASN A 108 -13.71 -0.42 3.78
C ASN A 108 -12.65 -1.43 3.34
N PRO A 109 -12.99 -2.71 3.19
CA PRO A 109 -12.07 -3.71 2.67
C PRO A 109 -11.70 -3.39 1.22
N MET A 110 -10.42 -3.22 0.95
CA MET A 110 -9.91 -2.85 -0.38
C MET A 110 -9.24 -4.01 -1.10
N ARG A 111 -8.79 -5.02 -0.35
CA ARG A 111 -7.97 -6.10 -0.89
C ARG A 111 -8.34 -7.43 -0.25
N ALA A 112 -8.47 -8.47 -1.09
CA ALA A 112 -8.66 -9.84 -0.60
C ALA A 112 -7.39 -10.44 -0.01
N HIS A 113 -6.22 -9.99 -0.47
CA HIS A 113 -4.91 -10.54 -0.07
C HIS A 113 -3.95 -9.44 0.35
N LEU A 114 -3.19 -9.70 1.43
CA LEU A 114 -2.10 -8.85 1.86
C LEU A 114 -1.02 -8.80 0.77
N ARG A 115 -0.45 -7.62 0.54
CA ARG A 115 0.69 -7.42 -0.34
C ARG A 115 1.94 -7.20 0.49
N VAL A 116 3.01 -7.90 0.14
CA VAL A 116 4.31 -7.78 0.78
C VAL A 116 5.31 -7.23 -0.24
N ARG A 117 6.06 -6.21 0.15
CA ARG A 117 7.12 -5.66 -0.70
C ARG A 117 8.27 -6.65 -0.82
N THR A 118 8.80 -6.75 -2.04
CA THR A 118 9.93 -7.62 -2.36
C THR A 118 10.66 -7.09 -3.57
N SER A 119 11.87 -7.58 -3.83
CA SER A 119 12.65 -7.29 -5.03
C SER A 119 13.11 -8.56 -5.75
N LEU A 120 12.36 -9.65 -5.60
CA LEU A 120 12.71 -10.92 -6.25
C LEU A 120 12.71 -10.77 -7.77
N PRO A 121 13.72 -11.33 -8.46
CA PRO A 121 13.75 -11.34 -9.93
C PRO A 121 12.62 -12.19 -10.47
N VAL A 122 12.06 -11.81 -11.62
CA VAL A 122 10.98 -12.50 -12.29
C VAL A 122 11.27 -12.63 -13.79
N GLU A 123 11.06 -13.82 -14.35
CA GLU A 123 11.12 -14.05 -15.79
C GLU A 123 9.75 -13.79 -16.42
N ILE A 124 9.75 -13.08 -17.56
CA ILE A 124 8.56 -12.86 -18.39
C ILE A 124 8.58 -13.88 -19.53
N LEU A 125 7.55 -14.72 -19.62
CA LEU A 125 7.48 -15.82 -20.59
C LEU A 125 6.63 -15.48 -21.83
N ASN A 126 6.24 -14.22 -22.03
CA ASN A 126 5.43 -13.82 -23.18
C ASN A 126 6.23 -13.86 -24.48
N SER A 127 5.66 -14.51 -25.50
CA SER A 127 6.28 -14.64 -26.84
C SER A 127 6.44 -13.30 -27.56
N SER A 128 5.66 -12.28 -27.25
CA SER A 128 5.74 -10.94 -27.84
C SER A 128 7.00 -10.15 -27.46
N LEU A 129 7.73 -10.60 -26.41
CA LEU A 129 8.96 -9.98 -25.93
C LEU A 129 10.21 -10.79 -26.28
N VAL A 130 10.11 -11.75 -27.23
CA VAL A 130 11.22 -12.56 -27.69
C VAL A 130 12.33 -11.66 -28.26
N GLY A 131 13.51 -11.71 -27.62
CA GLY A 131 14.68 -10.90 -28.03
C GLY A 131 15.06 -9.78 -27.06
N HIS A 132 14.24 -9.48 -26.03
CA HIS A 132 14.62 -8.57 -24.95
C HIS A 132 15.32 -9.34 -23.81
N ASN A 133 16.31 -8.74 -23.16
CA ASN A 133 16.97 -9.29 -21.97
C ASN A 133 15.97 -9.32 -20.82
N LEU A 134 15.34 -10.49 -20.62
CA LEU A 134 14.27 -10.69 -19.64
C LEU A 134 14.76 -10.68 -18.19
N GLY A 135 16.08 -10.59 -17.95
CA GLY A 135 16.69 -10.58 -16.60
C GLY A 135 16.57 -9.27 -15.82
N GLU A 136 15.90 -8.27 -16.35
CA GLU A 136 15.83 -6.93 -15.73
C GLU A 136 14.48 -6.65 -15.03
N PHE A 137 13.57 -7.63 -15.01
CA PHE A 137 12.30 -7.49 -14.31
C PHE A 137 12.37 -8.00 -12.88
N HIS A 138 11.78 -7.26 -11.97
CA HIS A 138 11.70 -7.65 -10.56
C HIS A 138 10.30 -7.35 -9.98
N LEU A 139 9.95 -8.06 -8.94
CA LEU A 139 8.73 -7.79 -8.19
C LEU A 139 8.90 -6.53 -7.35
N HIS A 140 7.90 -5.66 -7.32
CA HIS A 140 7.81 -4.56 -6.36
C HIS A 140 7.01 -4.96 -5.13
N ASP A 141 5.95 -5.71 -5.34
CA ASP A 141 5.15 -6.36 -4.30
C ASP A 141 4.54 -7.66 -4.83
N ILE A 142 4.15 -8.55 -3.91
CA ILE A 142 3.46 -9.79 -4.23
C ILE A 142 2.38 -10.08 -3.19
N SER A 143 1.31 -10.77 -3.61
CA SER A 143 0.21 -11.25 -2.79
C SER A 143 -0.30 -12.59 -3.32
N GLY A 144 -1.17 -13.27 -2.57
CA GLY A 144 -1.82 -14.50 -3.06
C GLY A 144 -2.68 -14.33 -4.32
N GLY A 145 -3.09 -13.11 -4.66
CA GLY A 145 -3.96 -12.85 -5.83
C GLY A 145 -3.30 -12.05 -6.96
N GLY A 146 -2.03 -11.66 -6.83
CA GLY A 146 -1.36 -10.87 -7.86
C GLY A 146 -0.03 -10.28 -7.41
N THR A 147 0.60 -9.57 -8.32
CA THR A 147 1.92 -8.95 -8.10
C THR A 147 2.04 -7.63 -8.83
N SER A 148 3.00 -6.82 -8.42
CA SER A 148 3.48 -5.66 -9.15
C SER A 148 4.89 -5.94 -9.67
N VAL A 149 5.08 -5.83 -10.99
CA VAL A 149 6.36 -6.08 -11.69
C VAL A 149 6.91 -4.77 -12.22
N VAL A 150 8.20 -4.53 -12.00
CA VAL A 150 8.91 -3.35 -12.50
C VAL A 150 10.03 -3.80 -13.43
N GLY A 151 10.21 -3.07 -14.52
CA GLY A 151 11.29 -3.30 -15.48
C GLY A 151 11.33 -2.26 -16.59
N PRO A 152 12.37 -2.35 -17.47
CA PRO A 152 12.68 -1.32 -18.47
C PRO A 152 11.68 -1.27 -19.63
N HIS A 153 10.90 -2.34 -19.83
CA HIS A 153 10.01 -2.46 -20.98
C HIS A 153 8.55 -2.64 -20.56
N LYS A 154 7.66 -2.14 -21.40
CA LYS A 154 6.22 -2.35 -21.25
C LYS A 154 5.87 -3.79 -21.61
N LEU A 155 5.24 -4.53 -20.68
CA LEU A 155 4.87 -5.95 -20.86
C LEU A 155 3.62 -6.13 -21.74
N GLY A 156 2.81 -5.10 -21.86
CA GLY A 156 1.55 -5.09 -22.60
C GLY A 156 0.65 -3.95 -22.14
N GLU A 157 -0.52 -3.87 -22.74
CA GLU A 157 -1.58 -2.92 -22.33
C GLU A 157 -2.42 -3.51 -21.17
N VAL A 158 -3.22 -2.65 -20.55
CA VAL A 158 -4.25 -3.12 -19.60
C VAL A 158 -5.13 -4.17 -20.27
N ASP A 159 -5.52 -5.18 -19.49
CA ASP A 159 -6.26 -6.37 -19.93
C ASP A 159 -5.47 -7.38 -20.78
N SER A 160 -4.20 -7.12 -21.09
CA SER A 160 -3.33 -8.11 -21.73
C SER A 160 -2.97 -9.24 -20.77
N SER A 161 -2.87 -10.46 -21.30
CA SER A 161 -2.38 -11.62 -20.55
C SER A 161 -0.86 -11.64 -20.51
N VAL A 162 -0.31 -11.97 -19.35
CA VAL A 162 1.13 -12.14 -19.14
C VAL A 162 1.41 -13.44 -18.40
N LYS A 163 2.47 -14.14 -18.81
CA LYS A 163 2.96 -15.34 -18.13
C LYS A 163 4.28 -15.03 -17.46
N LEU A 164 4.39 -15.35 -16.17
CA LEU A 164 5.52 -15.07 -15.30
C LEU A 164 6.10 -16.38 -14.77
N ARG A 165 7.41 -16.43 -14.58
CA ARG A 165 8.10 -17.47 -13.81
C ARG A 165 8.88 -16.84 -12.69
N LEU A 166 8.67 -17.37 -11.49
CA LEU A 166 9.33 -16.91 -10.27
C LEU A 166 10.07 -18.08 -9.62
N ARG A 167 11.37 -17.93 -9.38
CA ARG A 167 12.19 -18.89 -8.61
C ARG A 167 12.54 -18.30 -7.25
N PHE A 168 12.30 -19.06 -6.21
CA PHE A 168 12.50 -18.61 -4.83
C PHE A 168 12.73 -19.79 -3.88
N ASP A 169 13.37 -19.49 -2.76
CA ASP A 169 13.61 -20.47 -1.70
C ASP A 169 12.62 -20.25 -0.56
N LEU A 170 11.95 -21.32 -0.15
CA LEU A 170 11.10 -21.38 1.04
C LEU A 170 11.92 -21.88 2.23
N GLN A 171 12.10 -21.01 3.22
CA GLN A 171 12.85 -21.36 4.44
C GLN A 171 12.13 -22.39 5.29
N SER A 172 10.80 -22.31 5.37
CA SER A 172 9.95 -23.24 6.10
C SER A 172 10.10 -24.69 5.64
N THR A 173 10.38 -24.90 4.37
CA THR A 173 10.53 -26.26 3.78
C THR A 173 11.97 -26.57 3.40
N GLY A 174 12.87 -25.58 3.36
CA GLY A 174 14.24 -25.70 2.85
C GLY A 174 14.32 -26.04 1.36
N LYS A 175 13.27 -25.80 0.59
CA LYS A 175 13.18 -26.14 -0.84
C LYS A 175 13.21 -24.89 -1.71
N SER A 176 13.87 -25.03 -2.87
CA SER A 176 13.74 -24.08 -3.99
C SER A 176 12.51 -24.44 -4.78
N GLU A 177 11.68 -23.44 -5.03
CA GLU A 177 10.44 -23.55 -5.81
C GLU A 177 10.57 -22.81 -7.16
N ASP A 178 9.91 -23.33 -8.18
CA ASP A 178 9.78 -22.72 -9.50
C ASP A 178 8.28 -22.64 -9.83
N ALA A 179 7.73 -21.43 -9.74
CA ALA A 179 6.29 -21.18 -9.94
C ALA A 179 6.04 -20.43 -11.25
N GLU A 180 5.27 -21.03 -12.15
CA GLU A 180 4.74 -20.35 -13.34
C GLU A 180 3.32 -19.86 -13.08
N MET A 181 3.08 -18.58 -13.35
CA MET A 181 1.79 -17.93 -13.12
C MET A 181 1.35 -17.21 -14.38
N THR A 182 0.07 -17.31 -14.69
CA THR A 182 -0.56 -16.50 -15.73
C THR A 182 -1.46 -15.46 -15.06
N GLY A 183 -1.43 -14.25 -15.56
CA GLY A 183 -2.23 -13.16 -15.04
C GLY A 183 -2.64 -12.15 -16.10
N THR A 184 -3.48 -11.22 -15.70
CA THR A 184 -3.94 -10.09 -16.52
C THR A 184 -3.38 -8.80 -15.97
N ILE A 185 -2.82 -7.95 -16.84
CA ILE A 185 -2.34 -6.61 -16.50
C ILE A 185 -3.54 -5.74 -16.14
N GLN A 186 -3.54 -5.19 -14.92
CA GLN A 186 -4.62 -4.35 -14.40
C GLN A 186 -4.31 -2.86 -14.51
N ASN A 187 -3.05 -2.49 -14.42
CA ASN A 187 -2.56 -1.12 -14.57
C ASN A 187 -1.11 -1.12 -15.07
N VAL A 188 -0.75 -0.03 -15.73
CA VAL A 188 0.62 0.25 -16.20
C VAL A 188 0.94 1.69 -15.83
N GLU A 189 2.04 1.88 -15.12
CA GLU A 189 2.51 3.18 -14.69
C GLU A 189 3.98 3.38 -15.07
N LEU A 190 4.33 4.58 -15.50
CA LEU A 190 5.72 4.96 -15.71
C LEU A 190 6.29 5.44 -14.38
N VAL A 191 7.36 4.80 -13.92
CA VAL A 191 8.01 5.13 -12.64
C VAL A 191 9.44 5.58 -12.87
N HIS A 192 9.88 6.56 -12.08
CA HIS A 192 11.26 7.00 -12.06
C HIS A 192 11.90 6.57 -10.74
N ARG A 193 13.10 5.98 -10.79
CA ARG A 193 13.85 5.70 -9.56
C ARG A 193 14.24 7.02 -8.88
N ALA A 194 13.77 7.21 -7.65
CA ALA A 194 14.22 8.32 -6.83
C ALA A 194 15.73 8.19 -6.60
N ASN A 195 16.49 9.25 -6.86
CA ASN A 195 17.95 9.39 -6.66
C ASN A 195 18.89 9.03 -7.83
N GLN A 196 18.40 8.85 -9.06
CA GLN A 196 19.28 8.78 -10.24
C GLN A 196 18.74 9.72 -11.32
N SER A 197 19.34 10.88 -11.47
CA SER A 197 18.96 11.90 -12.48
C SER A 197 19.15 11.41 -13.93
N ASP A 198 19.86 10.30 -14.16
CA ASP A 198 20.13 9.71 -15.47
C ASP A 198 19.53 8.30 -15.66
N SER A 199 18.65 7.81 -14.74
CA SER A 199 18.02 6.51 -14.91
C SER A 199 16.92 6.58 -15.98
N GLN A 200 16.96 5.62 -16.90
CA GLN A 200 15.84 5.43 -17.84
C GLN A 200 14.55 5.15 -17.04
N PRO A 201 13.40 5.69 -17.49
CA PRO A 201 12.13 5.40 -16.84
C PRO A 201 11.82 3.90 -16.90
N GLU A 202 11.26 3.37 -15.84
CA GLU A 202 10.82 1.98 -15.75
C GLU A 202 9.30 1.90 -15.80
N TYR A 203 8.77 0.78 -16.25
CA TYR A 203 7.35 0.49 -16.25
C TYR A 203 7.00 -0.38 -15.06
N GLN A 204 6.00 0.04 -14.31
CA GLN A 204 5.40 -0.76 -13.23
C GLN A 204 4.06 -1.31 -13.71
N HIS A 205 3.90 -2.62 -13.63
CA HIS A 205 2.70 -3.34 -14.07
C HIS A 205 2.04 -4.01 -12.88
N GLY A 206 0.79 -3.66 -12.57
CA GLY A 206 -0.04 -4.41 -11.64
C GLY A 206 -0.67 -5.61 -12.35
N ILE A 207 -0.40 -6.81 -11.88
CA ILE A 207 -0.83 -8.06 -12.51
C ILE A 207 -1.71 -8.84 -11.53
N ARG A 208 -2.91 -9.22 -11.95
CA ARG A 208 -3.80 -10.11 -11.21
C ARG A 208 -3.65 -11.52 -11.73
N PHE A 209 -3.35 -12.47 -10.87
CA PHE A 209 -3.25 -13.88 -11.22
C PHE A 209 -4.62 -14.45 -11.59
N HIS A 210 -4.63 -15.37 -12.55
CA HIS A 210 -5.85 -16.08 -12.96
C HIS A 210 -6.23 -17.14 -11.93
N GLU A 211 -5.24 -17.83 -11.37
CA GLU A 211 -5.42 -18.88 -10.37
C GLU A 211 -4.48 -18.66 -9.18
N PRO A 212 -4.92 -18.96 -7.95
CA PRO A 212 -4.06 -18.93 -6.78
C PRO A 212 -3.05 -20.08 -6.82
N ASP A 213 -1.80 -19.80 -6.44
CA ASP A 213 -0.76 -20.82 -6.27
C ASP A 213 -0.37 -20.91 -4.79
N ALA A 214 -0.48 -22.12 -4.22
CA ALA A 214 -0.19 -22.35 -2.81
C ALA A 214 1.27 -22.01 -2.42
N ARG A 215 2.23 -22.17 -3.35
CA ARG A 215 3.65 -21.82 -3.16
C ARG A 215 3.82 -20.31 -3.00
N ILE A 216 3.07 -19.54 -3.79
CA ILE A 216 3.06 -18.07 -3.69
C ILE A 216 2.44 -17.61 -2.37
N VAL A 217 1.38 -18.27 -1.90
CA VAL A 217 0.77 -17.97 -0.59
C VAL A 217 1.78 -18.21 0.54
N LEU A 218 2.52 -19.31 0.50
CA LEU A 218 3.59 -19.59 1.47
C LEU A 218 4.72 -18.57 1.41
N LEU A 219 5.19 -18.21 0.21
CA LEU A 219 6.19 -17.17 0.02
C LEU A 219 5.75 -15.84 0.65
N VAL A 220 4.51 -15.41 0.38
CA VAL A 220 3.96 -14.16 0.95
C VAL A 220 3.94 -14.20 2.48
N HIS A 221 3.60 -15.34 3.06
CA HIS A 221 3.62 -15.53 4.51
C HIS A 221 5.03 -15.38 5.10
N GLU A 222 6.01 -16.06 4.52
CA GLU A 222 7.41 -15.96 4.96
C GLU A 222 8.00 -14.56 4.78
N LEU A 223 7.72 -13.89 3.65
CA LEU A 223 8.18 -12.52 3.42
C LEU A 223 7.59 -11.54 4.43
N LYS A 224 6.34 -11.76 4.85
CA LYS A 224 5.70 -10.95 5.89
C LYS A 224 6.40 -11.11 7.23
N GLU A 225 6.67 -12.34 7.67
CA GLU A 225 7.34 -12.61 8.95
C GLU A 225 8.76 -12.02 9.06
N ARG A 226 9.41 -11.77 7.93
CA ARG A 226 10.73 -11.09 7.88
C ARG A 226 10.65 -9.57 7.97
N THR A 227 9.47 -8.99 7.78
CA THR A 227 9.27 -7.53 7.71
C THR A 227 8.67 -6.97 9.01
N ASP A 228 8.06 -7.84 9.83
CA ASP A 228 7.54 -7.53 11.17
C ASP A 228 8.63 -7.71 12.22
#